data_72e9244477ef6038f6d41bfbacca3939
#
_entry.id   72e9244477ef6038f6d41bfbacca3939
#
_cell.length_a   1.000
_cell.length_b   1.000
_cell.length_c   1.000
_cell.angle_alpha   90.00
_cell.angle_beta   90.00
_cell.angle_gamma   90.00
#
_symmetry.space_group_name_H-M   'P 1'
#
loop_
_entity.id
_entity.type
_entity.pdbx_description
1 polymer ?
#
loop_
_entity_poly.entity_id
_entity_poly.type
_entity_poly.pdbx_seq_one_letter_code
_entity_poly.pdbx_strand_id
1 'polypeptide(L)'
;TPIFDNQPSYSIGCITIDPNNTNTIWVGTGENVGGRHVGYGDGIYRSMDGGKTWKNFGLKETEHISKIIVHPENSDIILVAAQGPLWRKGEQRGLYYSDNGGKNWKKVLGNSEWTGVTDIVVNHSNPQIMYAATWDRHRTVAAYMGGGPGTAIFKSIDGGRNWQKLSTGLPKSNMGKIGLAISPQRPNVVYAAIELDRTTGGLYRSDDAGNSCTKMSDEVSGGTGPHYYQELYASPHSFDRIYLMNV
;
A
#
# COMPACT_ATOMS: atom_id res chain seq x y z
N THR A 1 -8.60 20.77 17.12
CA THR A 1 -8.24 21.80 16.12
C THR A 1 -7.75 21.11 14.89
N PRO A 2 -8.27 21.44 13.69
CA PRO A 2 -7.75 20.94 12.44
C PRO A 2 -6.28 21.37 12.26
N ILE A 3 -5.43 20.43 11.76
CA ILE A 3 -3.99 20.68 11.64
C ILE A 3 -3.49 20.64 10.19
N PHE A 4 -4.36 20.31 9.22
CA PHE A 4 -3.99 20.18 7.80
C PHE A 4 -4.83 21.06 6.87
N ASP A 5 -5.78 21.84 7.36
CA ASP A 5 -6.77 22.63 6.60
C ASP A 5 -6.16 23.69 5.67
N ASN A 6 -4.93 24.13 5.94
CA ASN A 6 -4.22 25.12 5.12
C ASN A 6 -3.48 24.48 3.92
N GLN A 7 -3.63 23.17 3.71
CA GLN A 7 -3.01 22.48 2.58
C GLN A 7 -3.98 22.39 1.39
N PRO A 8 -3.48 22.31 0.14
CA PRO A 8 -4.33 22.30 -1.06
C PRO A 8 -5.22 21.05 -1.20
N SER A 9 -4.85 19.94 -0.56
CA SER A 9 -5.62 18.71 -0.61
C SER A 9 -6.45 18.52 0.66
N TYR A 10 -7.74 18.25 0.50
CA TYR A 10 -8.66 17.88 1.58
C TYR A 10 -8.75 16.36 1.79
N SER A 11 -8.17 15.59 0.88
CA SER A 11 -8.32 14.13 0.85
C SER A 11 -7.04 13.46 1.33
N ILE A 12 -7.15 12.61 2.34
CA ILE A 12 -6.02 11.92 2.97
C ILE A 12 -6.13 10.43 2.66
N GLY A 13 -5.07 9.87 2.06
CA GLY A 13 -4.95 8.44 1.79
C GLY A 13 -4.29 7.66 2.92
N CYS A 14 -3.28 8.24 3.55
CA CYS A 14 -2.60 7.61 4.68
C CYS A 14 -1.84 8.63 5.53
N ILE A 15 -1.57 8.25 6.78
CA ILE A 15 -0.74 9.00 7.74
C ILE A 15 0.27 8.04 8.34
N THR A 16 1.52 8.48 8.47
CA THR A 16 2.59 7.70 9.10
C THR A 16 3.41 8.59 10.02
N ILE A 17 3.57 8.16 11.26
CA ILE A 17 4.50 8.77 12.22
C ILE A 17 5.85 8.10 12.05
N ASP A 18 6.92 8.89 11.98
CA ASP A 18 8.28 8.38 11.92
C ASP A 18 8.62 7.64 13.23
N PRO A 19 8.94 6.34 13.20
CA PRO A 19 9.25 5.58 14.40
C PRO A 19 10.51 6.07 15.12
N ASN A 20 11.40 6.78 14.42
CA ASN A 20 12.65 7.30 14.98
C ASN A 20 12.50 8.71 15.57
N ASN A 21 11.43 9.45 15.16
CA ASN A 21 11.15 10.80 15.65
C ASN A 21 9.65 11.10 15.56
N THR A 22 8.94 10.96 16.66
CA THR A 22 7.46 11.11 16.72
C THR A 22 6.95 12.53 16.41
N ASN A 23 7.82 13.54 16.37
CA ASN A 23 7.45 14.86 15.86
C ASN A 23 7.42 14.92 14.33
N THR A 24 7.99 13.93 13.65
CA THR A 24 7.94 13.82 12.20
C THR A 24 6.74 13.01 11.77
N ILE A 25 5.84 13.65 11.03
CA ILE A 25 4.60 13.04 10.52
C ILE A 25 4.58 13.17 9.01
N TRP A 26 4.27 12.09 8.33
CA TRP A 26 4.06 12.03 6.90
C TRP A 26 2.58 11.85 6.57
N VAL A 27 2.11 12.58 5.57
CA VAL A 27 0.74 12.48 5.05
C VAL A 27 0.82 12.23 3.55
N GLY A 28 0.20 11.14 3.12
CA GLY A 28 -0.06 10.85 1.71
C GLY A 28 -1.48 11.29 1.37
N THR A 29 -1.61 12.14 0.34
CA THR A 29 -2.90 12.71 -0.05
C THR A 29 -3.60 11.90 -1.13
N GLY A 30 -4.92 12.11 -1.29
CA GLY A 30 -5.80 11.39 -2.20
C GLY A 30 -6.39 10.12 -1.59
N GLU A 31 -7.70 9.91 -1.72
CA GLU A 31 -8.38 8.75 -1.15
C GLU A 31 -7.83 7.42 -1.68
N ASN A 32 -7.62 6.46 -0.77
CA ASN A 32 -7.12 5.10 -1.05
C ASN A 32 -8.23 4.14 -1.48
N VAL A 33 -9.13 4.57 -2.35
CA VAL A 33 -10.26 3.76 -2.83
C VAL A 33 -10.45 3.86 -4.34
N GLY A 34 -11.26 2.97 -4.91
CA GLY A 34 -11.62 2.98 -6.35
C GLY A 34 -13.00 3.56 -6.64
N GLY A 35 -13.61 4.30 -5.71
CA GLY A 35 -14.93 4.91 -5.85
C GLY A 35 -15.03 5.94 -6.96
N ARG A 36 -16.27 6.31 -7.37
CA ARG A 36 -16.49 7.34 -8.41
C ARG A 36 -16.17 8.76 -7.93
N HIS A 37 -16.27 8.99 -6.64
CA HIS A 37 -16.14 10.30 -6.01
C HIS A 37 -14.86 10.42 -5.17
N VAL A 38 -13.81 9.72 -5.58
CA VAL A 38 -12.52 9.78 -4.86
C VAL A 38 -11.95 11.20 -4.92
N GLY A 39 -11.61 11.72 -3.76
CA GLY A 39 -10.91 12.98 -3.65
C GLY A 39 -9.46 12.85 -4.11
N TYR A 40 -9.02 13.80 -4.92
CA TYR A 40 -7.64 13.84 -5.43
C TYR A 40 -6.68 14.39 -4.38
N GLY A 41 -5.47 13.84 -4.39
CA GLY A 41 -4.34 14.36 -3.68
C GLY A 41 -3.39 15.13 -4.59
N ASP A 42 -2.41 15.76 -3.98
CA ASP A 42 -1.34 16.52 -4.63
C ASP A 42 0.05 16.12 -4.11
N GLY A 43 0.19 14.84 -3.75
CA GLY A 43 1.44 14.23 -3.35
C GLY A 43 1.57 14.01 -1.85
N ILE A 44 2.80 14.12 -1.37
CA ILE A 44 3.18 13.77 0.00
C ILE A 44 3.59 15.02 0.79
N TYR A 45 3.19 15.07 2.06
CA TYR A 45 3.53 16.13 2.99
C TYR A 45 4.28 15.59 4.20
N ARG A 46 5.16 16.43 4.75
CA ARG A 46 5.86 16.17 6.00
C ARG A 46 5.72 17.33 6.96
N SER A 47 5.41 17.02 8.20
CA SER A 47 5.60 17.87 9.36
C SER A 47 6.83 17.41 10.14
N MET A 48 7.54 18.32 10.78
CA MET A 48 8.68 18.04 11.68
C MET A 48 8.44 18.58 13.10
N ASP A 49 7.24 19.08 13.36
CA ASP A 49 6.87 19.78 14.60
C ASP A 49 5.55 19.29 15.20
N GLY A 50 5.24 18.00 14.97
CA GLY A 50 4.03 17.36 15.48
C GLY A 50 2.74 17.83 14.81
N GLY A 51 2.82 18.20 13.52
CA GLY A 51 1.66 18.61 12.72
C GLY A 51 1.32 20.10 12.78
N LYS A 52 2.18 20.94 13.36
CA LYS A 52 1.95 22.39 13.43
C LYS A 52 2.18 23.06 12.09
N THR A 53 3.23 22.63 11.36
CA THR A 53 3.54 23.10 10.01
C THR A 53 3.75 21.93 9.06
N TRP A 54 3.45 22.15 7.78
CA TRP A 54 3.50 21.14 6.74
C TRP A 54 4.26 21.64 5.51
N LYS A 55 5.04 20.74 4.90
CA LYS A 55 5.75 21.00 3.65
C LYS A 55 5.49 19.88 2.67
N ASN A 56 5.16 20.23 1.41
CA ASN A 56 5.03 19.26 0.32
C ASN A 56 6.41 18.71 -0.07
N PHE A 57 6.53 17.38 -0.19
CA PHE A 57 7.74 16.63 -0.54
C PHE A 57 7.65 15.94 -1.91
N GLY A 58 6.79 16.45 -2.78
CA GLY A 58 6.68 15.99 -4.18
C GLY A 58 5.63 14.92 -4.40
N LEU A 59 5.82 14.13 -5.44
CA LEU A 59 4.90 13.11 -5.93
C LEU A 59 3.49 13.65 -6.24
N LYS A 60 3.39 14.90 -6.70
CA LYS A 60 2.12 15.61 -6.90
C LYS A 60 1.20 14.94 -7.90
N GLU A 61 1.77 14.36 -8.96
CA GLU A 61 1.01 13.73 -10.04
C GLU A 61 0.52 12.30 -9.72
N THR A 62 0.83 11.79 -8.52
CA THR A 62 0.40 10.45 -8.13
C THR A 62 -1.09 10.37 -7.79
N GLU A 63 -1.73 11.47 -7.50
CA GLU A 63 -3.15 11.67 -7.17
C GLU A 63 -3.66 10.88 -5.94
N HIS A 64 -3.19 9.64 -5.73
CA HIS A 64 -3.65 8.76 -4.66
C HIS A 64 -2.48 8.00 -4.04
N ILE A 65 -2.15 8.30 -2.79
CA ILE A 65 -1.11 7.64 -2.01
C ILE A 65 -1.76 6.75 -0.96
N SER A 66 -1.53 5.45 -1.06
CA SER A 66 -2.18 4.45 -0.21
C SER A 66 -1.41 4.12 1.07
N LYS A 67 -0.08 4.19 1.02
CA LYS A 67 0.76 3.82 2.16
C LYS A 67 2.09 4.55 2.13
N ILE A 68 2.59 4.88 3.32
CA ILE A 68 3.95 5.40 3.52
C ILE A 68 4.62 4.52 4.58
N ILE A 69 5.83 4.06 4.30
CA ILE A 69 6.69 3.39 5.27
C ILE A 69 7.93 4.24 5.48
N VAL A 70 8.20 4.59 6.72
CA VAL A 70 9.51 5.09 7.17
C VAL A 70 10.27 3.91 7.74
N HIS A 71 11.52 3.73 7.32
CA HIS A 71 12.35 2.62 7.80
C HIS A 71 12.50 2.70 9.33
N PRO A 72 12.29 1.59 10.07
CA PRO A 72 12.23 1.62 11.53
C PRO A 72 13.54 2.05 12.21
N GLU A 73 14.67 2.05 11.51
CA GLU A 73 15.99 2.40 12.05
C GLU A 73 16.64 3.60 11.33
N ASN A 74 16.00 4.16 10.28
CA ASN A 74 16.56 5.24 9.50
C ASN A 74 15.49 6.12 8.84
N SER A 75 15.25 7.30 9.37
CA SER A 75 14.27 8.27 8.87
C SER A 75 14.54 8.79 7.45
N ASP A 76 15.74 8.61 6.93
CA ASP A 76 16.05 9.01 5.55
C ASP A 76 15.54 8.01 4.51
N ILE A 77 15.26 6.76 4.91
CA ILE A 77 14.72 5.73 4.04
C ILE A 77 13.19 5.72 4.14
N ILE A 78 12.54 6.03 3.02
CA ILE A 78 11.08 6.15 2.94
C ILE A 78 10.58 5.46 1.67
N LEU A 79 9.51 4.70 1.82
CA LEU A 79 8.79 4.12 0.68
C LEU A 79 7.36 4.68 0.62
N VAL A 80 6.91 4.99 -0.57
CA VAL A 80 5.58 5.55 -0.83
C VAL A 80 4.87 4.72 -1.89
N ALA A 81 3.76 4.10 -1.49
CA ALA A 81 2.89 3.35 -2.39
C ALA A 81 1.88 4.31 -3.04
N ALA A 82 2.00 4.48 -4.36
CA ALA A 82 1.12 5.33 -5.15
C ALA A 82 0.24 4.48 -6.06
N GLN A 83 -1.08 4.59 -5.89
CA GLN A 83 -2.05 3.95 -6.78
C GLN A 83 -2.14 4.66 -8.13
N GLY A 84 -1.81 5.96 -8.17
CA GLY A 84 -1.85 6.81 -9.35
C GLY A 84 -3.26 7.20 -9.77
N PRO A 85 -3.40 7.90 -10.91
CA PRO A 85 -4.68 8.39 -11.41
C PRO A 85 -5.73 7.30 -11.58
N LEU A 86 -6.99 7.57 -11.18
CA LEU A 86 -8.08 6.60 -11.33
C LEU A 86 -8.72 6.67 -12.73
N TRP A 87 -8.90 7.89 -13.26
CA TRP A 87 -9.67 8.14 -14.48
C TRP A 87 -8.86 8.22 -15.77
N ARG A 88 -7.55 8.14 -15.65
CA ARG A 88 -6.61 8.16 -16.77
C ARG A 88 -5.45 7.20 -16.53
N LYS A 89 -4.82 6.78 -17.58
CA LYS A 89 -3.53 6.11 -17.49
C LYS A 89 -2.44 7.09 -17.04
N GLY A 90 -1.34 6.59 -16.49
CA GLY A 90 -0.25 7.46 -16.07
C GLY A 90 0.94 6.70 -15.50
N GLU A 91 2.12 7.22 -15.81
CA GLU A 91 3.39 6.66 -15.35
C GLU A 91 3.69 6.94 -13.87
N GLN A 92 2.85 7.77 -13.21
CA GLN A 92 3.03 8.19 -11.81
C GLN A 92 2.56 7.14 -10.81
N ARG A 93 2.15 5.97 -11.30
CA ARG A 93 1.80 4.78 -10.51
C ARG A 93 3.05 4.05 -10.07
N GLY A 94 3.02 3.43 -8.91
CA GLY A 94 4.09 2.55 -8.47
C GLY A 94 4.54 2.75 -7.04
N LEU A 95 5.68 2.15 -6.71
CA LEU A 95 6.36 2.32 -5.44
C LEU A 95 7.55 3.24 -5.62
N TYR A 96 7.60 4.26 -4.81
CA TYR A 96 8.68 5.24 -4.77
C TYR A 96 9.54 5.02 -3.53
N TYR A 97 10.84 5.12 -3.71
CA TYR A 97 11.87 4.98 -2.69
C TYR A 97 12.67 6.27 -2.58
N SER A 98 12.96 6.68 -1.37
CA SER A 98 13.90 7.75 -1.04
C SER A 98 14.91 7.22 -0.02
N ASP A 99 16.16 7.67 -0.10
CA ASP A 99 17.23 7.43 0.88
C ASP A 99 17.83 8.73 1.44
N ASN A 100 17.12 9.83 1.26
CA ASN A 100 17.56 11.17 1.65
C ASN A 100 16.42 12.02 2.28
N GLY A 101 15.55 11.38 3.02
CA GLY A 101 14.48 12.05 3.78
C GLY A 101 13.38 12.64 2.87
N GLY A 102 13.11 12.00 1.73
CA GLY A 102 12.07 12.43 0.79
C GLY A 102 12.47 13.60 -0.12
N LYS A 103 13.74 14.00 -0.15
CA LYS A 103 14.20 15.08 -1.04
C LYS A 103 14.18 14.67 -2.51
N ASN A 104 14.47 13.41 -2.79
CA ASN A 104 14.40 12.81 -4.12
C ASN A 104 13.69 11.45 -4.06
N TRP A 105 13.00 11.12 -5.15
CA TRP A 105 12.24 9.88 -5.28
C TRP A 105 12.68 9.08 -6.49
N LYS A 106 12.89 7.78 -6.30
CA LYS A 106 13.14 6.83 -7.36
C LYS A 106 11.99 5.83 -7.40
N LYS A 107 11.37 5.62 -8.57
CA LYS A 107 10.39 4.54 -8.73
C LYS A 107 11.12 3.19 -8.77
N VAL A 108 10.76 2.28 -7.88
CA VAL A 108 11.40 0.96 -7.70
C VAL A 108 10.49 -0.22 -8.06
N LEU A 109 9.17 0.02 -8.20
CA LEU A 109 8.19 -0.98 -8.62
C LEU A 109 7.03 -0.30 -9.37
N GLY A 110 6.38 -1.01 -10.31
CA GLY A 110 5.26 -0.51 -11.09
C GLY A 110 5.72 0.12 -12.41
N ASN A 111 5.83 -0.70 -13.46
CA ASN A 111 6.34 -0.27 -14.77
C ASN A 111 5.24 -0.12 -15.83
N SER A 112 3.96 -0.12 -15.42
CA SER A 112 2.81 -0.01 -16.32
C SER A 112 2.04 1.29 -16.07
N GLU A 113 1.44 1.84 -17.11
CA GLU A 113 0.54 2.99 -17.02
C GLU A 113 -0.76 2.70 -16.21
N TRP A 114 -1.03 1.43 -15.91
CA TRP A 114 -2.24 0.98 -15.21
C TRP A 114 -1.97 0.41 -13.81
N THR A 115 -0.73 0.00 -13.53
CA THR A 115 -0.36 -0.71 -12.31
C THR A 115 0.20 0.25 -11.25
N GLY A 116 -0.56 0.49 -10.21
CA GLY A 116 -0.10 1.19 -9.00
C GLY A 116 0.32 0.21 -7.90
N VAL A 117 0.72 0.75 -6.75
CA VAL A 117 0.95 -0.02 -5.52
C VAL A 117 -0.10 0.37 -4.50
N THR A 118 -0.80 -0.62 -3.95
CA THR A 118 -1.92 -0.40 -3.01
C THR A 118 -1.56 -0.67 -1.56
N ASP A 119 -0.60 -1.56 -1.31
CA ASP A 119 -0.17 -1.86 0.05
C ASP A 119 1.33 -2.20 0.10
N ILE A 120 1.94 -1.96 1.25
CA ILE A 120 3.32 -2.31 1.56
C ILE A 120 3.45 -2.59 3.06
N VAL A 121 4.15 -3.66 3.40
CA VAL A 121 4.43 -4.04 4.78
C VAL A 121 5.91 -4.35 4.97
N VAL A 122 6.45 -4.00 6.13
CA VAL A 122 7.84 -4.22 6.51
C VAL A 122 7.94 -5.25 7.63
N ASN A 123 8.90 -6.14 7.52
CA ASN A 123 9.26 -7.02 8.62
C ASN A 123 10.07 -6.23 9.66
N HIS A 124 9.44 -5.91 10.79
CA HIS A 124 10.07 -5.10 11.84
C HIS A 124 11.28 -5.77 12.50
N SER A 125 11.38 -7.12 12.44
CA SER A 125 12.54 -7.87 12.96
C SER A 125 13.72 -7.91 11.98
N ASN A 126 13.46 -7.67 10.70
CA ASN A 126 14.46 -7.53 9.65
C ASN A 126 13.93 -6.61 8.55
N PRO A 127 14.17 -5.29 8.65
CA PRO A 127 13.62 -4.30 7.72
C PRO A 127 14.14 -4.40 6.28
N GLN A 128 15.13 -5.26 6.01
CA GLN A 128 15.52 -5.60 4.65
C GLN A 128 14.45 -6.41 3.92
N ILE A 129 13.56 -7.10 4.68
CA ILE A 129 12.46 -7.89 4.13
C ILE A 129 11.20 -7.05 4.12
N MET A 130 10.65 -6.84 2.93
CA MET A 130 9.40 -6.11 2.71
C MET A 130 8.53 -6.82 1.69
N TYR A 131 7.22 -6.59 1.75
CA TYR A 131 6.26 -7.08 0.74
C TYR A 131 5.44 -5.91 0.24
N ALA A 132 5.14 -5.91 -1.06
CA ALA A 132 4.32 -4.90 -1.71
C ALA A 132 3.25 -5.55 -2.59
N ALA A 133 2.06 -4.99 -2.60
CA ALA A 133 0.96 -5.39 -3.47
C ALA A 133 0.76 -4.35 -4.56
N THR A 134 0.91 -4.78 -5.82
CA THR A 134 0.52 -3.97 -6.97
C THR A 134 -0.96 -4.12 -7.28
N TRP A 135 -1.53 -3.16 -8.00
CA TRP A 135 -2.93 -3.17 -8.36
C TRP A 135 -3.17 -2.47 -9.71
N ASP A 136 -3.75 -3.21 -10.66
CA ASP A 136 -4.27 -2.65 -11.90
C ASP A 136 -5.62 -2.00 -11.61
N ARG A 137 -5.68 -0.66 -11.73
CA ARG A 137 -6.85 0.12 -11.39
C ARG A 137 -7.14 1.17 -12.45
N HIS A 138 -8.38 1.16 -12.95
CA HIS A 138 -8.84 2.16 -13.89
C HIS A 138 -10.37 2.29 -13.85
N ARG A 139 -10.86 3.49 -14.07
CA ARG A 139 -12.30 3.77 -14.18
C ARG A 139 -12.60 4.62 -15.42
N THR A 140 -13.70 4.29 -16.06
CA THR A 140 -14.39 5.14 -17.02
C THR A 140 -15.82 5.39 -16.54
N VAL A 141 -16.58 6.21 -17.25
CA VAL A 141 -18.02 6.41 -16.96
C VAL A 141 -18.78 5.08 -17.01
N ALA A 142 -18.44 4.22 -17.96
CA ALA A 142 -19.13 2.96 -18.23
C ALA A 142 -18.58 1.75 -17.46
N ALA A 143 -17.29 1.75 -17.12
CA ALA A 143 -16.63 0.56 -16.59
C ALA A 143 -15.63 0.86 -15.46
N TYR A 144 -15.42 -0.15 -14.64
CA TYR A 144 -14.36 -0.18 -13.61
C TYR A 144 -13.49 -1.43 -13.78
N MET A 145 -12.20 -1.21 -13.92
CA MET A 145 -11.17 -2.23 -13.85
C MET A 145 -10.54 -2.19 -12.45
N GLY A 146 -10.77 -3.21 -11.66
CA GLY A 146 -10.28 -3.33 -10.29
C GLY A 146 -9.33 -4.50 -10.09
N GLY A 147 -8.62 -4.88 -11.14
CA GLY A 147 -7.65 -5.96 -11.16
C GLY A 147 -7.13 -6.22 -12.56
N GLY A 148 -6.06 -7.00 -12.68
CA GLY A 148 -5.48 -7.30 -13.98
C GLY A 148 -4.13 -8.03 -13.91
N PRO A 149 -3.46 -8.21 -15.04
CA PRO A 149 -2.21 -8.96 -15.13
C PRO A 149 -1.03 -8.32 -14.37
N GLY A 150 -1.09 -7.01 -14.16
CA GLY A 150 -0.10 -6.27 -13.38
C GLY A 150 -0.30 -6.37 -11.86
N THR A 151 -1.46 -6.88 -11.39
CA THR A 151 -1.70 -7.09 -9.97
C THR A 151 -0.94 -8.31 -9.48
N ALA A 152 -0.11 -8.12 -8.45
CA ALA A 152 0.72 -9.19 -7.89
C ALA A 152 1.25 -8.83 -6.49
N ILE A 153 1.82 -9.81 -5.82
CA ILE A 153 2.59 -9.61 -4.58
C ILE A 153 4.07 -9.69 -4.93
N PHE A 154 4.84 -8.77 -4.39
CA PHE A 154 6.29 -8.70 -4.55
C PHE A 154 6.98 -8.74 -3.19
N LYS A 155 8.19 -9.31 -3.16
CA LYS A 155 9.07 -9.34 -2.00
C LYS A 155 10.36 -8.61 -2.31
N SER A 156 10.84 -7.82 -1.39
CA SER A 156 12.20 -7.27 -1.33
C SER A 156 12.98 -7.93 -0.19
N ILE A 157 14.28 -8.08 -0.38
CA ILE A 157 15.23 -8.55 0.64
C ILE A 157 16.40 -7.57 0.85
N ASP A 158 16.27 -6.37 0.30
CA ASP A 158 17.32 -5.33 0.29
C ASP A 158 16.79 -3.95 0.72
N GLY A 159 15.76 -3.95 1.58
CA GLY A 159 15.16 -2.72 2.10
C GLY A 159 14.33 -1.94 1.09
N GLY A 160 13.71 -2.64 0.14
CA GLY A 160 12.79 -2.05 -0.82
C GLY A 160 13.42 -1.48 -2.10
N ARG A 161 14.71 -1.77 -2.35
CA ARG A 161 15.41 -1.28 -3.56
C ARG A 161 15.11 -2.13 -4.79
N ASN A 162 15.04 -3.46 -4.62
CA ASN A 162 14.71 -4.41 -5.67
C ASN A 162 13.57 -5.34 -5.22
N TRP A 163 12.75 -5.77 -6.19
CA TRP A 163 11.52 -6.51 -5.93
C TRP A 163 11.41 -7.74 -6.81
N GLN A 164 11.05 -8.86 -6.21
CA GLN A 164 10.79 -10.13 -6.89
C GLN A 164 9.32 -10.51 -6.75
N LYS A 165 8.67 -10.87 -7.86
CA LYS A 165 7.28 -11.34 -7.87
C LYS A 165 7.16 -12.70 -7.19
N LEU A 166 6.16 -12.83 -6.30
CA LEU A 166 5.76 -14.09 -5.70
C LEU A 166 4.68 -14.74 -6.55
N SER A 167 4.68 -16.10 -6.62
CA SER A 167 3.70 -16.82 -7.44
C SER A 167 3.29 -18.18 -6.86
N THR A 168 4.13 -18.82 -6.05
CA THR A 168 3.89 -20.18 -5.53
C THR A 168 2.70 -20.19 -4.58
N GLY A 169 1.67 -20.99 -4.90
CA GLY A 169 0.46 -21.11 -4.10
C GLY A 169 -0.52 -19.92 -4.20
N LEU A 170 -0.19 -18.90 -5.00
CA LEU A 170 -1.07 -17.76 -5.29
C LEU A 170 -1.96 -18.05 -6.51
N PRO A 171 -3.09 -17.32 -6.67
CA PRO A 171 -3.95 -17.43 -7.85
C PRO A 171 -3.18 -17.21 -9.15
N LYS A 172 -3.53 -18.00 -10.18
CA LYS A 172 -2.97 -17.86 -11.54
C LYS A 172 -3.83 -16.95 -12.43
N SER A 173 -5.06 -16.69 -12.03
CA SER A 173 -5.96 -15.72 -12.69
C SER A 173 -5.55 -14.29 -12.34
N ASN A 174 -6.12 -13.32 -13.06
CA ASN A 174 -5.98 -11.93 -12.68
C ASN A 174 -6.49 -11.72 -11.25
N MET A 175 -5.70 -11.01 -10.44
CA MET A 175 -6.06 -10.63 -9.08
C MET A 175 -6.60 -9.21 -9.04
N GLY A 176 -7.51 -8.95 -8.11
CA GLY A 176 -7.99 -7.64 -7.74
C GLY A 176 -7.15 -6.99 -6.65
N LYS A 177 -7.76 -6.14 -5.82
CA LYS A 177 -7.05 -5.48 -4.72
C LYS A 177 -6.51 -6.50 -3.72
N ILE A 178 -5.33 -6.23 -3.18
CA ILE A 178 -4.63 -7.11 -2.22
C ILE A 178 -4.28 -6.30 -0.98
N GLY A 179 -4.66 -6.80 0.20
CA GLY A 179 -4.18 -6.32 1.49
C GLY A 179 -3.14 -7.27 2.06
N LEU A 180 -2.11 -6.74 2.69
CA LEU A 180 -0.98 -7.49 3.23
C LEU A 180 -0.84 -7.31 4.74
N ALA A 181 -0.39 -8.35 5.45
CA ALA A 181 0.04 -8.25 6.83
C ALA A 181 1.19 -9.21 7.13
N ILE A 182 2.06 -8.85 8.07
CA ILE A 182 3.10 -9.72 8.62
C ILE A 182 2.75 -9.99 10.08
N SER A 183 2.88 -11.23 10.53
CA SER A 183 2.70 -11.56 11.94
C SER A 183 3.81 -10.93 12.80
N PRO A 184 3.49 -10.12 13.81
CA PRO A 184 4.49 -9.58 14.72
C PRO A 184 5.17 -10.66 15.57
N GLN A 185 4.45 -11.75 15.90
CA GLN A 185 4.97 -12.84 16.72
C GLN A 185 5.85 -13.81 15.93
N ARG A 186 5.55 -13.96 14.62
CA ARG A 186 6.27 -14.86 13.71
C ARG A 186 6.53 -14.14 12.38
N PRO A 187 7.61 -13.37 12.24
CA PRO A 187 7.85 -12.50 11.07
C PRO A 187 8.00 -13.24 9.73
N ASN A 188 8.17 -14.56 9.74
CA ASN A 188 8.12 -15.40 8.53
C ASN A 188 6.68 -15.71 8.08
N VAL A 189 5.67 -15.44 8.92
CA VAL A 189 4.27 -15.62 8.58
C VAL A 189 3.73 -14.35 7.96
N VAL A 190 3.30 -14.46 6.71
CA VAL A 190 2.75 -13.37 5.90
C VAL A 190 1.34 -13.74 5.47
N TYR A 191 0.43 -12.79 5.59
CA TYR A 191 -0.97 -12.93 5.18
C TYR A 191 -1.25 -12.02 3.99
N ALA A 192 -2.12 -12.50 3.09
CA ALA A 192 -2.62 -11.71 1.97
C ALA A 192 -4.13 -11.95 1.81
N ALA A 193 -4.92 -10.89 1.87
CA ALA A 193 -6.31 -10.91 1.46
C ALA A 193 -6.37 -10.55 -0.03
N ILE A 194 -6.79 -11.49 -0.87
CA ILE A 194 -6.73 -11.38 -2.34
C ILE A 194 -8.14 -11.43 -2.91
N GLU A 195 -8.53 -10.39 -3.62
CA GLU A 195 -9.73 -10.40 -4.46
C GLU A 195 -9.44 -11.08 -5.80
N LEU A 196 -10.39 -11.86 -6.32
CA LEU A 196 -10.36 -12.41 -7.69
C LEU A 196 -11.45 -11.78 -8.56
N ASP A 197 -12.65 -11.60 -7.99
CA ASP A 197 -13.75 -10.80 -8.53
C ASP A 197 -14.52 -10.18 -7.35
N ARG A 198 -15.69 -9.60 -7.59
CA ARG A 198 -16.46 -8.90 -6.55
C ARG A 198 -16.87 -9.76 -5.35
N THR A 199 -16.93 -11.07 -5.53
CA THR A 199 -17.50 -12.01 -4.56
C THR A 199 -16.61 -13.19 -4.28
N THR A 200 -15.52 -13.34 -5.02
CA THR A 200 -14.56 -14.44 -4.86
C THR A 200 -13.17 -13.92 -4.53
N GLY A 201 -12.36 -14.78 -3.95
CA GLY A 201 -11.01 -14.47 -3.51
C GLY A 201 -10.64 -15.32 -2.33
N GLY A 202 -10.00 -14.73 -1.35
CA GLY A 202 -9.72 -15.39 -0.08
C GLY A 202 -8.52 -14.83 0.66
N LEU A 203 -8.35 -15.39 1.83
CA LEU A 203 -7.19 -15.17 2.66
C LEU A 203 -6.14 -16.24 2.38
N TYR A 204 -4.93 -15.78 2.10
CA TYR A 204 -3.75 -16.63 1.88
C TYR A 204 -2.74 -16.39 3.00
N ARG A 205 -2.00 -17.45 3.35
CA ARG A 205 -0.95 -17.40 4.35
C ARG A 205 0.30 -18.09 3.81
N SER A 206 1.43 -17.48 4.09
CA SER A 206 2.77 -18.05 3.96
C SER A 206 3.36 -18.28 5.35
N ASP A 207 3.98 -19.42 5.57
CA ASP A 207 4.74 -19.72 6.79
C ASP A 207 6.27 -19.67 6.56
N ASP A 208 6.70 -19.38 5.33
CA ASP A 208 8.08 -19.45 4.86
C ASP A 208 8.58 -18.14 4.22
N ALA A 209 8.13 -17.02 4.79
CA ALA A 209 8.50 -15.68 4.36
C ALA A 209 8.17 -15.41 2.87
N GLY A 210 7.03 -15.93 2.40
CA GLY A 210 6.52 -15.68 1.05
C GLY A 210 7.06 -16.61 -0.03
N ASN A 211 7.85 -17.65 0.30
CA ASN A 211 8.31 -18.61 -0.71
C ASN A 211 7.17 -19.47 -1.24
N SER A 212 6.19 -19.78 -0.38
CA SER A 212 4.93 -20.42 -0.76
C SER A 212 3.76 -19.87 0.01
N CYS A 213 2.55 -19.95 -0.57
CA CYS A 213 1.31 -19.52 0.06
C CYS A 213 0.27 -20.63 0.01
N THR A 214 -0.58 -20.70 1.03
CA THR A 214 -1.72 -21.61 1.12
C THR A 214 -2.98 -20.79 1.34
N LYS A 215 -4.05 -21.12 0.62
CA LYS A 215 -5.37 -20.52 0.85
C LYS A 215 -5.95 -21.03 2.16
N MET A 216 -6.32 -20.13 3.06
CA MET A 216 -6.82 -20.43 4.39
C MET A 216 -8.35 -20.29 4.50
N SER A 217 -8.94 -19.36 3.74
CA SER A 217 -10.39 -19.18 3.70
C SER A 217 -10.83 -18.54 2.39
N ASP A 218 -12.14 -18.59 2.13
CA ASP A 218 -12.78 -17.91 0.98
C ASP A 218 -13.25 -16.49 1.32
N GLU A 219 -12.96 -16.00 2.52
CA GLU A 219 -13.38 -14.68 2.95
C GLU A 219 -12.70 -13.58 2.14
N VAL A 220 -13.51 -12.63 1.69
CA VAL A 220 -13.09 -11.41 1.02
C VAL A 220 -13.73 -10.21 1.71
N SER A 221 -13.22 -9.02 1.51
CA SER A 221 -13.87 -7.83 2.03
C SER A 221 -15.28 -7.71 1.44
N GLY A 222 -16.28 -7.73 2.32
CA GLY A 222 -17.70 -7.94 2.07
C GLY A 222 -18.41 -7.11 1.01
N GLY A 223 -19.72 -6.91 1.18
CA GLY A 223 -20.71 -6.56 0.17
C GLY A 223 -20.51 -5.32 -0.72
N THR A 224 -19.57 -4.43 -0.44
CA THR A 224 -19.26 -3.27 -1.31
C THR A 224 -18.18 -3.59 -2.34
N GLY A 225 -17.52 -4.74 -2.20
CA GLY A 225 -16.37 -5.14 -2.99
C GLY A 225 -15.08 -4.41 -2.59
N PRO A 226 -13.93 -4.99 -2.85
CA PRO A 226 -12.62 -4.52 -2.39
C PRO A 226 -12.10 -3.28 -3.12
N HIS A 227 -12.87 -2.70 -4.02
CA HIS A 227 -12.56 -1.40 -4.58
C HIS A 227 -12.62 -0.25 -3.57
N TYR A 228 -13.21 -0.49 -2.38
CA TYR A 228 -13.10 0.42 -1.24
C TYR A 228 -11.90 0.03 -0.37
N TYR A 229 -12.08 -0.84 0.58
CA TYR A 229 -11.03 -1.23 1.52
C TYR A 229 -10.72 -2.71 1.38
N GLN A 230 -9.48 -3.09 1.51
CA GLN A 230 -8.96 -4.45 1.59
C GLN A 230 -7.75 -4.41 2.51
N GLU A 231 -7.88 -3.68 3.62
CA GLU A 231 -6.78 -3.51 4.55
C GLU A 231 -6.74 -4.67 5.53
N LEU A 232 -5.56 -5.25 5.67
CA LEU A 232 -5.34 -6.41 6.50
C LEU A 232 -4.38 -6.08 7.64
N TYR A 233 -4.74 -6.47 8.85
CA TYR A 233 -3.91 -6.27 10.03
C TYR A 233 -3.72 -7.57 10.79
N ALA A 234 -2.48 -7.91 11.16
CA ALA A 234 -2.18 -9.00 12.09
C ALA A 234 -2.18 -8.45 13.52
N SER A 235 -2.78 -9.19 14.44
CA SER A 235 -2.84 -8.80 15.85
C SER A 235 -1.45 -8.73 16.46
N PRO A 236 -1.08 -7.66 17.17
CA PRO A 236 0.17 -7.60 17.92
C PRO A 236 0.15 -8.44 19.21
N HIS A 237 -1.04 -8.94 19.64
CA HIS A 237 -1.22 -9.60 20.91
C HIS A 237 -1.48 -11.12 20.81
N SER A 238 -1.94 -11.58 19.64
CA SER A 238 -2.33 -12.98 19.46
C SER A 238 -1.91 -13.47 18.08
N PHE A 239 -1.08 -14.52 18.05
CA PHE A 239 -0.71 -15.15 16.80
C PHE A 239 -1.94 -15.69 16.07
N ASP A 240 -1.92 -15.61 14.75
CA ASP A 240 -2.99 -16.07 13.85
C ASP A 240 -4.35 -15.34 13.99
N ARG A 241 -4.41 -14.29 14.77
CA ARG A 241 -5.56 -13.37 14.75
C ARG A 241 -5.30 -12.24 13.77
N ILE A 242 -6.15 -12.13 12.79
CA ILE A 242 -6.10 -11.11 11.75
C ILE A 242 -7.42 -10.35 11.67
N TYR A 243 -7.35 -9.11 11.23
CA TYR A 243 -8.50 -8.24 11.03
C TYR A 243 -8.52 -7.78 9.58
N LEU A 244 -9.59 -8.11 8.87
CA LEU A 244 -9.87 -7.61 7.53
C LEU A 244 -10.83 -6.43 7.67
N MET A 245 -10.34 -5.24 7.32
CA MET A 245 -11.14 -4.02 7.38
C MET A 245 -12.04 -3.91 6.15
N ASN A 246 -13.29 -3.58 6.41
CA ASN A 246 -14.34 -3.47 5.41
C ASN A 246 -15.25 -2.28 5.71
N VAL A 247 -16.11 -1.90 4.77
CA VAL A 247 -17.17 -0.89 4.93
C VAL A 247 -18.47 -1.57 5.34
#